data_05287595dc3535713692498681874438
#
_entry.id   05287595dc3535713692498681874438
#
_cell.length_a   1.000
_cell.length_b   1.000
_cell.length_c   1.000
_cell.angle_alpha   90.00
_cell.angle_beta   90.00
_cell.angle_gamma   90.00
#
_symmetry.space_group_name_H-M   'P 1'
#
loop_
_entity.id
_entity.type
_entity.pdbx_description
1 polymer ?
#
loop_
_entity_poly.entity_id
_entity_poly.type
_entity_poly.pdbx_seq_one_letter_code
_entity_poly.pdbx_strand_id
1 'polypeptide(L)'
;MQALDPLLKDGRDTTYRKGFLPQPVVRFTGDRDEQGDLLDGFLTAFVNVSRVQPIAGLDDYAEALDDWLFVLSQLGFHARHIEVYGRVEVWRRRQVAGMTLMFNHLNLAIGDLVLLWNTENPGRMALDLGTGLERLAWARARRDWKEMVFGPFADAAPLSVLDAIRTATLLLGSGITPSARGAGGVARRVIANIPPGLIRLGASAIVRAFHQHWAASANLQVPWPLICSAMEEEVASRSVPRCPGAPRPHRAA
;
A
#
# COMPACT_ATOMS: atom_id res chain seq x y z
N MET A 1 1.08 -12.12 -4.18
CA MET A 1 0.93 -13.03 -5.36
C MET A 1 2.24 -13.26 -6.11
N GLN A 2 3.02 -12.23 -6.53
CA GLN A 2 4.28 -12.45 -7.27
C GLN A 2 5.30 -13.34 -6.54
N ALA A 3 5.37 -13.26 -5.22
CA ALA A 3 6.24 -14.12 -4.39
C ALA A 3 5.89 -15.62 -4.48
N LEU A 4 4.65 -15.96 -4.85
CA LEU A 4 4.16 -17.33 -5.01
C LEU A 4 4.26 -17.84 -6.45
N ASP A 5 4.59 -16.99 -7.42
CA ASP A 5 4.69 -17.38 -8.83
C ASP A 5 5.65 -18.57 -9.07
N PRO A 6 6.84 -18.65 -8.44
CA PRO A 6 7.72 -19.81 -8.62
C PRO A 6 7.08 -21.12 -8.18
N LEU A 7 6.34 -21.14 -7.08
CA LEU A 7 5.61 -22.33 -6.62
C LEU A 7 4.44 -22.66 -7.53
N LEU A 8 3.54 -21.68 -7.71
CA LEU A 8 2.26 -21.90 -8.39
C LEU A 8 2.43 -22.17 -9.88
N LYS A 9 3.41 -21.54 -10.55
CA LYS A 9 3.63 -21.72 -12.00
C LYS A 9 4.64 -22.81 -12.29
N ASP A 10 5.79 -22.76 -11.64
CA ASP A 10 6.94 -23.59 -11.99
C ASP A 10 7.11 -24.80 -11.06
N GLY A 11 6.36 -24.87 -9.93
CA GLY A 11 6.51 -25.94 -8.93
C GLY A 11 7.84 -25.89 -8.18
N ARG A 12 8.48 -24.72 -8.14
CA ARG A 12 9.72 -24.50 -7.38
C ARG A 12 9.39 -24.11 -5.95
N ASP A 13 10.19 -24.59 -5.01
CA ASP A 13 10.08 -24.18 -3.61
C ASP A 13 10.29 -22.68 -3.46
N THR A 14 9.49 -22.09 -2.58
CA THR A 14 9.59 -20.68 -2.25
C THR A 14 9.98 -20.49 -0.81
N THR A 15 10.88 -19.53 -0.56
CA THR A 15 11.16 -19.11 0.80
C THR A 15 10.04 -18.19 1.29
N TYR A 16 9.46 -18.49 2.43
CA TYR A 16 8.42 -17.66 3.06
C TYR A 16 8.66 -17.54 4.57
N ARG A 17 8.11 -16.50 5.16
CA ARG A 17 8.05 -16.36 6.63
C ARG A 17 6.70 -16.85 7.12
N LYS A 18 6.70 -17.74 8.12
CA LYS A 18 5.50 -18.16 8.81
C LYS A 18 4.96 -17.00 9.66
N GLY A 19 3.65 -16.75 9.60
CA GLY A 19 2.96 -15.73 10.39
C GLY A 19 2.67 -14.45 9.60
N PHE A 20 2.30 -13.39 10.32
CA PHE A 20 1.86 -12.12 9.77
C PHE A 20 3.03 -11.15 9.64
N LEU A 21 3.17 -10.55 8.46
CA LEU A 21 4.25 -9.63 8.15
C LEU A 21 3.69 -8.25 7.77
N PRO A 22 3.91 -7.21 8.58
CA PRO A 22 3.61 -5.84 8.18
C PRO A 22 4.68 -5.32 7.21
N GLN A 23 4.25 -4.76 6.08
CA GLN A 23 5.12 -4.19 5.04
C GLN A 23 4.53 -2.91 4.48
N PRO A 24 5.26 -1.78 4.46
CA PRO A 24 4.84 -0.62 3.70
C PRO A 24 4.75 -0.93 2.21
N VAL A 25 3.64 -0.53 1.61
CA VAL A 25 3.37 -0.73 0.18
C VAL A 25 2.86 0.55 -0.46
N VAL A 26 3.06 0.68 -1.78
CA VAL A 26 2.49 1.76 -2.60
C VAL A 26 1.61 1.14 -3.67
N ARG A 27 0.33 1.52 -3.67
CA ARG A 27 -0.68 1.05 -4.64
C ARG A 27 -1.55 2.22 -5.11
N PHE A 28 -1.81 2.28 -6.41
CA PHE A 28 -2.64 3.32 -7.04
C PHE A 28 -4.05 2.81 -7.40
N THR A 29 -4.56 1.87 -6.61
CA THR A 29 -5.85 1.19 -6.86
C THR A 29 -6.97 1.69 -5.92
N GLY A 30 -6.74 2.76 -5.16
CA GLY A 30 -7.76 3.33 -4.28
C GLY A 30 -8.87 4.00 -5.07
N ASP A 31 -10.12 3.79 -4.61
CA ASP A 31 -11.28 4.46 -5.19
C ASP A 31 -11.24 5.95 -4.90
N ARG A 32 -11.77 6.73 -5.84
CA ARG A 32 -11.78 8.19 -5.78
C ARG A 32 -13.18 8.71 -6.01
N ASP A 33 -13.46 9.87 -5.43
CA ASP A 33 -14.68 10.64 -5.68
C ASP A 33 -14.63 11.37 -7.04
N GLU A 34 -15.71 12.10 -7.34
CA GLU A 34 -15.83 12.90 -8.58
C GLU A 34 -14.81 14.04 -8.67
N GLN A 35 -14.27 14.49 -7.54
CA GLN A 35 -13.24 15.53 -7.43
C GLN A 35 -11.83 14.95 -7.56
N GLY A 36 -11.69 13.62 -7.58
CA GLY A 36 -10.41 12.91 -7.66
C GLY A 36 -9.72 12.69 -6.32
N ASP A 37 -10.37 13.02 -5.19
CA ASP A 37 -9.91 12.69 -3.86
C ASP A 37 -10.14 11.21 -3.55
N LEU A 38 -9.26 10.63 -2.72
CA LEU A 38 -9.42 9.26 -2.25
C LEU A 38 -10.64 9.16 -1.35
N LEU A 39 -11.42 8.11 -1.52
CA LEU A 39 -12.49 7.77 -0.58
C LEU A 39 -11.89 7.31 0.76
N ASP A 40 -12.67 7.46 1.84
CA ASP A 40 -12.30 6.98 3.16
C ASP A 40 -11.96 5.49 3.13
N GLY A 41 -10.92 5.11 3.87
CA GLY A 41 -10.39 3.75 3.89
C GLY A 41 -9.37 3.45 2.79
N PHE A 42 -9.08 4.38 1.88
CA PHE A 42 -8.06 4.22 0.84
C PHE A 42 -6.87 5.15 1.06
N LEU A 43 -5.67 4.64 0.77
CA LEU A 43 -4.40 5.36 0.77
C LEU A 43 -3.54 4.84 -0.37
N THR A 44 -2.72 5.71 -0.94
CA THR A 44 -1.72 5.30 -1.94
C THR A 44 -0.56 4.55 -1.27
N ALA A 45 -0.08 5.01 -0.10
CA ALA A 45 0.88 4.30 0.71
C ALA A 45 0.25 3.87 2.04
N PHE A 46 0.37 2.58 2.39
CA PHE A 46 -0.15 2.02 3.63
C PHE A 46 0.68 0.82 4.09
N VAL A 47 0.49 0.40 5.33
CA VAL A 47 1.13 -0.82 5.84
C VAL A 47 0.23 -2.01 5.52
N ASN A 48 0.65 -2.85 4.58
CA ASN A 48 -0.01 -4.11 4.29
C ASN A 48 0.45 -5.16 5.29
N VAL A 49 -0.47 -5.68 6.09
CA VAL A 49 -0.23 -6.86 6.93
C VAL A 49 -0.63 -8.08 6.13
N SER A 50 0.32 -8.96 5.84
CA SER A 50 0.08 -10.13 4.99
C SER A 50 0.61 -11.41 5.63
N ARG A 51 -0.06 -12.52 5.30
CA ARG A 51 0.45 -13.88 5.50
C ARG A 51 0.38 -14.60 4.17
N VAL A 52 1.54 -14.93 3.63
CA VAL A 52 1.68 -15.55 2.31
C VAL A 52 2.51 -16.80 2.48
N GLN A 53 1.92 -17.98 2.19
CA GLN A 53 2.62 -19.25 2.37
C GLN A 53 2.09 -20.34 1.45
N PRO A 54 2.96 -21.31 1.06
CA PRO A 54 2.53 -22.60 0.51
C PRO A 54 1.65 -23.35 1.50
N ILE A 55 0.72 -24.13 1.00
CA ILE A 55 -0.12 -25.06 1.78
C ILE A 55 -0.19 -26.43 1.11
N ALA A 56 -0.33 -27.48 1.92
CA ALA A 56 -0.46 -28.83 1.43
C ALA A 56 -1.92 -29.24 1.15
N GLY A 57 -2.87 -28.55 1.79
CA GLY A 57 -4.29 -28.86 1.64
C GLY A 57 -5.21 -27.80 2.27
N LEU A 58 -6.50 -28.11 2.25
CA LEU A 58 -7.52 -27.22 2.81
C LEU A 58 -7.46 -27.14 4.34
N ASP A 59 -6.90 -28.13 5.02
CA ASP A 59 -6.71 -28.08 6.47
C ASP A 59 -5.75 -26.95 6.88
N ASP A 60 -4.66 -26.76 6.12
CA ASP A 60 -3.73 -25.64 6.33
C ASP A 60 -4.41 -24.29 6.08
N TYR A 61 -5.34 -24.25 5.10
CA TYR A 61 -6.13 -23.04 4.86
C TYR A 61 -7.10 -22.74 5.99
N ALA A 62 -7.75 -23.78 6.55
CA ALA A 62 -8.63 -23.65 7.69
C ALA A 62 -7.85 -23.17 8.95
N GLU A 63 -6.67 -23.76 9.21
CA GLU A 63 -5.78 -23.29 10.28
C GLU A 63 -5.42 -21.80 10.13
N ALA A 64 -5.12 -21.36 8.89
CA ALA A 64 -4.80 -19.97 8.64
C ALA A 64 -5.99 -19.02 8.86
N LEU A 65 -7.21 -19.48 8.57
CA LEU A 65 -8.45 -18.77 8.87
C LEU A 65 -8.66 -18.63 10.38
N ASP A 66 -8.48 -19.71 11.14
CA ASP A 66 -8.60 -19.71 12.60
C ASP A 66 -7.56 -18.77 13.24
N ASP A 67 -6.31 -18.84 12.79
CA ASP A 67 -5.25 -17.92 13.21
C ASP A 67 -5.63 -16.45 12.95
N TRP A 68 -6.24 -16.17 11.79
CA TRP A 68 -6.67 -14.81 11.46
C TRP A 68 -7.79 -14.32 12.37
N LEU A 69 -8.81 -15.14 12.59
CA LEU A 69 -9.90 -14.82 13.52
C LEU A 69 -9.38 -14.65 14.98
N PHE A 70 -8.39 -15.45 15.36
CA PHE A 70 -7.71 -15.28 16.65
C PHE A 70 -7.00 -13.92 16.73
N VAL A 71 -6.22 -13.55 15.71
CA VAL A 71 -5.54 -12.24 15.65
C VAL A 71 -6.55 -11.09 15.73
N LEU A 72 -7.65 -11.15 14.98
CA LEU A 72 -8.71 -10.15 15.05
C LEU A 72 -9.29 -10.04 16.47
N SER A 73 -9.52 -11.17 17.14
CA SER A 73 -9.97 -11.20 18.54
C SER A 73 -8.98 -10.53 19.49
N GLN A 74 -7.66 -10.81 19.35
CA GLN A 74 -6.61 -10.17 20.15
C GLN A 74 -6.51 -8.67 19.90
N LEU A 75 -6.83 -8.22 18.68
CA LEU A 75 -6.92 -6.80 18.35
C LEU A 75 -8.22 -6.13 18.87
N GLY A 76 -9.10 -6.90 19.52
CA GLY A 76 -10.33 -6.43 20.14
C GLY A 76 -11.51 -6.31 19.16
N PHE A 77 -11.48 -7.03 18.04
CA PHE A 77 -12.64 -7.20 17.17
C PHE A 77 -13.55 -8.28 17.76
N HIS A 78 -14.82 -7.94 17.97
CA HIS A 78 -15.76 -8.90 18.51
C HIS A 78 -16.35 -9.77 17.38
N ALA A 79 -16.31 -11.09 17.52
CA ALA A 79 -16.74 -12.06 16.51
C ALA A 79 -18.15 -11.78 15.94
N ARG A 80 -19.12 -11.37 16.78
CA ARG A 80 -20.49 -11.02 16.33
C ARG A 80 -20.58 -9.88 15.34
N HIS A 81 -19.50 -9.09 15.17
CA HIS A 81 -19.43 -7.96 14.26
C HIS A 81 -18.60 -8.26 13.02
N ILE A 82 -18.05 -9.47 12.94
CA ILE A 82 -17.27 -9.93 11.78
C ILE A 82 -18.23 -10.68 10.87
N GLU A 83 -18.28 -10.24 9.63
CA GLU A 83 -19.00 -10.91 8.56
C GLU A 83 -17.98 -11.45 7.56
N VAL A 84 -18.17 -12.71 7.21
CA VAL A 84 -17.29 -13.41 6.24
C VAL A 84 -18.08 -13.67 4.97
N TYR A 85 -17.58 -13.17 3.84
CA TYR A 85 -18.18 -13.37 2.53
C TYR A 85 -17.27 -14.23 1.68
N GLY A 86 -17.82 -15.30 1.11
CA GLY A 86 -17.16 -16.07 0.05
C GLY A 86 -17.65 -15.60 -1.31
N ARG A 87 -16.75 -15.23 -2.23
CA ARG A 87 -17.07 -15.23 -3.64
C ARG A 87 -16.91 -16.66 -4.15
N VAL A 88 -18.00 -17.29 -4.51
CA VAL A 88 -18.00 -18.64 -5.13
C VAL A 88 -17.36 -18.61 -6.53
N GLU A 89 -17.22 -17.42 -7.12
CA GLU A 89 -16.54 -17.25 -8.40
C GLU A 89 -15.05 -17.50 -8.24
N VAL A 90 -14.60 -18.60 -8.89
CA VAL A 90 -13.19 -18.89 -9.07
C VAL A 90 -12.66 -17.96 -10.16
N TRP A 91 -11.82 -17.01 -9.78
CA TRP A 91 -11.12 -16.19 -10.76
C TRP A 91 -9.88 -16.92 -11.29
N ARG A 92 -9.50 -16.63 -12.55
CA ARG A 92 -8.33 -17.23 -13.19
C ARG A 92 -7.42 -16.17 -13.77
N ARG A 93 -6.12 -16.38 -13.56
CA ARG A 93 -5.06 -15.60 -14.19
C ARG A 93 -4.02 -16.54 -14.78
N ARG A 94 -4.16 -16.85 -16.07
CA ARG A 94 -3.39 -17.89 -16.76
C ARG A 94 -3.61 -19.25 -16.08
N GLN A 95 -2.52 -19.91 -15.63
CA GLN A 95 -2.54 -21.20 -14.94
C GLN A 95 -2.81 -21.11 -13.41
N VAL A 96 -3.04 -19.94 -12.88
CA VAL A 96 -3.37 -19.75 -11.46
C VAL A 96 -4.84 -19.41 -11.32
N ALA A 97 -5.54 -20.15 -10.48
CA ALA A 97 -6.90 -19.86 -10.05
C ALA A 97 -6.90 -19.46 -8.57
N GLY A 98 -7.94 -18.76 -8.14
CA GLY A 98 -8.10 -18.37 -6.76
C GLY A 98 -9.55 -18.20 -6.36
N MET A 99 -9.80 -18.39 -5.07
CA MET A 99 -11.07 -18.12 -4.41
C MET A 99 -10.80 -17.21 -3.20
N THR A 100 -11.66 -16.25 -2.97
CA THR A 100 -11.44 -15.20 -1.96
C THR A 100 -12.52 -15.26 -0.88
N LEU A 101 -12.10 -15.33 0.39
CA LEU A 101 -12.92 -14.98 1.53
C LEU A 101 -12.63 -13.52 1.91
N MET A 102 -13.67 -12.72 2.04
CA MET A 102 -13.59 -11.32 2.44
C MET A 102 -14.12 -11.16 3.86
N PHE A 103 -13.50 -10.30 4.65
CA PHE A 103 -13.87 -10.02 6.03
C PHE A 103 -14.31 -8.57 6.16
N ASN A 104 -15.49 -8.38 6.71
CA ASN A 104 -15.99 -7.06 7.10
C ASN A 104 -16.18 -7.00 8.62
N HIS A 105 -15.97 -5.83 9.17
CA HIS A 105 -16.35 -5.49 10.53
C HIS A 105 -17.29 -4.29 10.49
N LEU A 106 -18.57 -4.54 10.83
CA LEU A 106 -19.60 -3.49 10.83
C LEU A 106 -19.63 -2.66 9.52
N ASN A 107 -19.68 -3.37 8.39
CA ASN A 107 -19.69 -2.85 7.03
C ASN A 107 -18.35 -2.27 6.51
N LEU A 108 -17.26 -2.33 7.30
CA LEU A 108 -15.93 -1.95 6.82
C LEU A 108 -15.14 -3.19 6.43
N ALA A 109 -14.61 -3.21 5.21
CA ALA A 109 -13.73 -4.28 4.76
C ALA A 109 -12.41 -4.25 5.56
N ILE A 110 -12.08 -5.35 6.25
CA ILE A 110 -10.90 -5.46 7.11
C ILE A 110 -9.86 -6.46 6.59
N GLY A 111 -10.04 -6.98 5.39
CA GLY A 111 -9.07 -7.85 4.74
C GLY A 111 -9.71 -8.97 3.94
N ASP A 112 -8.85 -9.75 3.34
CA ASP A 112 -9.23 -10.93 2.56
C ASP A 112 -8.23 -12.07 2.78
N LEU A 113 -8.71 -13.31 2.57
CA LEU A 113 -7.91 -14.53 2.56
C LEU A 113 -8.17 -15.27 1.24
N VAL A 114 -7.14 -15.35 0.42
CA VAL A 114 -7.21 -15.97 -0.90
C VAL A 114 -6.61 -17.36 -0.87
N LEU A 115 -7.38 -18.36 -1.30
CA LEU A 115 -6.87 -19.67 -1.66
C LEU A 115 -6.42 -19.61 -3.12
N LEU A 116 -5.17 -20.00 -3.38
CA LEU A 116 -4.56 -20.04 -4.70
C LEU A 116 -4.15 -21.46 -5.07
N TRP A 117 -4.33 -21.83 -6.34
CA TRP A 117 -3.84 -23.11 -6.85
C TRP A 117 -3.48 -23.02 -8.33
N ASN A 118 -2.62 -23.96 -8.78
CA ASN A 118 -2.34 -24.13 -10.20
C ASN A 118 -3.46 -24.97 -10.84
N THR A 119 -4.02 -24.54 -11.97
CA THR A 119 -5.15 -25.24 -12.63
C THR A 119 -4.78 -26.54 -13.29
N GLU A 120 -3.50 -26.71 -13.67
CA GLU A 120 -2.98 -27.93 -14.29
C GLU A 120 -2.42 -28.92 -13.24
N ASN A 121 -2.01 -28.39 -12.09
CA ASN A 121 -1.55 -29.18 -10.95
C ASN A 121 -2.16 -28.63 -9.65
N PRO A 122 -3.41 -29.02 -9.30
CA PRO A 122 -4.14 -28.49 -8.14
C PRO A 122 -3.46 -28.74 -6.80
N GLY A 123 -2.50 -29.67 -6.72
CA GLY A 123 -1.69 -29.88 -5.51
C GLY A 123 -0.68 -28.76 -5.22
N ARG A 124 -0.43 -27.88 -6.19
CA ARG A 124 0.37 -26.67 -5.96
C ARG A 124 -0.53 -25.56 -5.45
N MET A 125 -0.65 -25.47 -4.15
CA MET A 125 -1.53 -24.54 -3.46
C MET A 125 -0.75 -23.56 -2.60
N ALA A 126 -1.36 -22.39 -2.37
CA ALA A 126 -0.88 -21.36 -1.46
C ALA A 126 -2.05 -20.56 -0.91
N LEU A 127 -1.80 -19.87 0.19
CA LEU A 127 -2.69 -18.83 0.70
C LEU A 127 -2.03 -17.45 0.61
N ASP A 128 -2.87 -16.43 0.43
CA ASP A 128 -2.48 -15.01 0.45
C ASP A 128 -3.52 -14.24 1.26
N LEU A 129 -3.18 -13.93 2.51
CA LEU A 129 -3.98 -13.08 3.38
C LEU A 129 -3.42 -11.66 3.32
N GLY A 130 -4.29 -10.68 3.15
CA GLY A 130 -3.92 -9.29 3.09
C GLY A 130 -4.90 -8.36 3.80
N THR A 131 -4.36 -7.39 4.56
CA THR A 131 -5.14 -6.30 5.15
C THR A 131 -4.30 -5.04 5.30
N GLY A 132 -4.94 -3.86 5.26
CA GLY A 132 -4.31 -2.60 5.59
C GLY A 132 -4.34 -2.35 7.10
N LEU A 133 -3.17 -2.07 7.69
CA LEU A 133 -3.07 -1.76 9.13
C LEU A 133 -3.89 -0.54 9.50
N GLU A 134 -3.86 0.51 8.67
CA GLU A 134 -4.63 1.74 8.85
C GLU A 134 -6.14 1.45 8.81
N ARG A 135 -6.58 0.54 7.94
CA ARG A 135 -7.99 0.13 7.85
C ARG A 135 -8.42 -0.69 9.07
N LEU A 136 -7.56 -1.57 9.59
CA LEU A 136 -7.82 -2.25 10.86
C LEU A 136 -7.93 -1.24 12.01
N ALA A 137 -6.99 -0.29 12.08
CA ALA A 137 -7.03 0.77 13.10
C ALA A 137 -8.32 1.59 13.01
N TRP A 138 -8.76 1.93 11.82
CA TRP A 138 -10.01 2.65 11.57
C TRP A 138 -11.23 1.85 12.02
N ALA A 139 -11.34 0.61 11.57
CA ALA A 139 -12.43 -0.29 11.95
C ALA A 139 -12.52 -0.50 13.47
N ARG A 140 -11.37 -0.47 14.17
CA ARG A 140 -11.28 -0.61 15.63
C ARG A 140 -11.60 0.67 16.37
N ALA A 141 -11.06 1.81 15.92
CA ALA A 141 -11.18 3.09 16.62
C ALA A 141 -12.51 3.80 16.36
N ARG A 142 -13.14 3.61 15.20
CA ARG A 142 -14.38 4.25 14.76
C ARG A 142 -14.35 5.78 14.84
N ARG A 143 -13.18 6.34 14.54
CA ARG A 143 -12.98 7.79 14.44
C ARG A 143 -13.12 8.21 12.98
N ASP A 144 -13.14 9.52 12.76
CA ASP A 144 -12.98 10.07 11.42
C ASP A 144 -11.70 9.51 10.76
N TRP A 145 -11.80 9.09 9.50
CA TRP A 145 -10.70 8.48 8.76
C TRP A 145 -9.53 9.42 8.59
N LYS A 146 -9.81 10.63 8.18
CA LYS A 146 -8.81 11.65 7.88
C LYS A 146 -8.06 12.08 9.15
N GLU A 147 -8.80 12.30 10.24
CA GLU A 147 -8.21 12.59 11.55
C GLU A 147 -7.32 11.45 12.06
N MET A 148 -7.77 10.21 11.89
CA MET A 148 -7.01 9.04 12.36
C MET A 148 -5.69 8.88 11.60
N VAL A 149 -5.69 9.07 10.27
CA VAL A 149 -4.50 8.86 9.42
C VAL A 149 -3.54 10.04 9.47
N PHE A 150 -4.06 11.26 9.47
CA PHE A 150 -3.25 12.48 9.31
C PHE A 150 -3.13 13.29 10.61
N GLY A 151 -3.87 12.92 11.67
CA GLY A 151 -3.80 13.54 12.98
C GLY A 151 -4.01 15.06 12.92
N PRO A 152 -3.14 15.87 13.54
CA PRO A 152 -3.29 17.32 13.59
C PRO A 152 -3.19 18.00 12.22
N PHE A 153 -2.84 17.28 11.17
CA PHE A 153 -2.72 17.80 9.81
C PHE A 153 -3.96 17.51 8.94
N ALA A 154 -4.98 16.88 9.51
CA ALA A 154 -6.19 16.49 8.76
C ALA A 154 -6.78 17.65 7.95
N ASP A 155 -6.80 18.88 8.51
CA ASP A 155 -7.37 20.06 7.86
C ASP A 155 -6.34 20.92 7.12
N ALA A 156 -5.06 20.50 7.08
CA ALA A 156 -4.00 21.28 6.45
C ALA A 156 -4.09 21.32 4.93
N ALA A 157 -4.69 20.30 4.31
CA ALA A 157 -4.86 20.18 2.87
C ALA A 157 -5.94 19.13 2.50
N PRO A 158 -6.37 19.05 1.22
CA PRO A 158 -7.18 17.95 0.71
C PRO A 158 -6.54 16.58 0.97
N LEU A 159 -7.37 15.54 1.09
CA LEU A 159 -6.92 14.18 1.40
C LEU A 159 -5.88 13.67 0.40
N SER A 160 -6.10 13.91 -0.89
CA SER A 160 -5.17 13.52 -1.97
C SER A 160 -3.79 14.16 -1.84
N VAL A 161 -3.73 15.39 -1.34
CA VAL A 161 -2.46 16.12 -1.13
C VAL A 161 -1.72 15.56 0.09
N LEU A 162 -2.43 15.33 1.19
CA LEU A 162 -1.84 14.72 2.41
C LEU A 162 -1.34 13.30 2.12
N ASP A 163 -2.11 12.52 1.38
CA ASP A 163 -1.71 11.17 0.92
C ASP A 163 -0.49 11.22 0.00
N ALA A 164 -0.41 12.23 -0.89
CA ALA A 164 0.75 12.43 -1.74
C ALA A 164 2.02 12.77 -0.92
N ILE A 165 1.93 13.65 0.09
CA ILE A 165 3.06 13.95 0.98
C ILE A 165 3.47 12.71 1.77
N ARG A 166 2.49 11.97 2.31
CA ARG A 166 2.72 10.72 3.06
C ARG A 166 3.43 9.67 2.19
N THR A 167 2.97 9.48 0.97
CA THR A 167 3.55 8.54 0.01
C THR A 167 4.94 8.97 -0.46
N ALA A 168 5.13 10.25 -0.80
CA ALA A 168 6.44 10.79 -1.19
C ALA A 168 7.46 10.65 -0.05
N THR A 169 7.04 10.88 1.20
CA THR A 169 7.91 10.70 2.38
C THR A 169 8.39 9.25 2.51
N LEU A 170 7.54 8.26 2.27
CA LEU A 170 7.95 6.86 2.26
C LEU A 170 8.95 6.57 1.14
N LEU A 171 8.63 6.98 -0.10
CA LEU A 171 9.46 6.69 -1.26
C LEU A 171 10.85 7.33 -1.15
N LEU A 172 10.90 8.64 -0.85
CA LEU A 172 12.16 9.38 -0.71
C LEU A 172 12.93 8.90 0.53
N GLY A 173 12.24 8.65 1.63
CA GLY A 173 12.83 8.10 2.86
C GLY A 173 13.49 6.73 2.64
N SER A 174 12.94 5.92 1.76
CA SER A 174 13.53 4.63 1.34
C SER A 174 14.67 4.77 0.33
N GLY A 175 15.14 5.98 0.02
CA GLY A 175 16.25 6.24 -0.89
C GLY A 175 15.85 6.30 -2.38
N ILE A 176 14.54 6.31 -2.71
CA ILE A 176 14.09 6.43 -4.09
C ILE A 176 14.15 7.90 -4.52
N THR A 177 15.05 8.23 -5.45
CA THR A 177 15.16 9.58 -6.00
C THR A 177 14.21 9.79 -7.19
N PRO A 178 13.60 10.98 -7.33
CA PRO A 178 12.75 11.30 -8.48
C PRO A 178 13.51 11.15 -9.80
N SER A 179 12.90 10.45 -10.76
CA SER A 179 13.49 10.22 -12.09
C SER A 179 12.43 10.04 -13.16
N ALA A 180 12.82 9.81 -14.41
CA ALA A 180 11.87 9.66 -15.53
C ALA A 180 11.20 8.28 -15.58
N ARG A 181 11.77 7.24 -14.96
CA ARG A 181 11.31 5.84 -15.11
C ARG A 181 11.34 5.09 -13.79
N GLY A 182 10.70 3.92 -13.76
CA GLY A 182 10.70 3.02 -12.61
C GLY A 182 10.12 3.66 -11.34
N ALA A 183 10.65 3.29 -10.19
CA ALA A 183 10.22 3.80 -8.88
C ALA A 183 10.41 5.32 -8.75
N GLY A 184 11.47 5.88 -9.34
CA GLY A 184 11.68 7.33 -9.36
C GLY A 184 10.63 8.08 -10.18
N GLY A 185 10.12 7.46 -11.25
CA GLY A 185 8.98 8.00 -12.02
C GLY A 185 7.67 7.98 -11.22
N VAL A 186 7.51 7.00 -10.33
CA VAL A 186 6.41 6.96 -9.36
C VAL A 186 6.55 8.12 -8.37
N ALA A 187 7.73 8.30 -7.76
CA ALA A 187 7.99 9.41 -6.84
C ALA A 187 7.68 10.77 -7.48
N ARG A 188 8.13 10.99 -8.72
CA ARG A 188 7.79 12.22 -9.47
C ARG A 188 6.30 12.43 -9.66
N ARG A 189 5.55 11.40 -10.01
CA ARG A 189 4.08 11.50 -10.18
C ARG A 189 3.38 11.82 -8.87
N VAL A 190 3.81 11.22 -7.78
CA VAL A 190 3.26 11.48 -6.45
C VAL A 190 3.52 12.94 -6.04
N ILE A 191 4.77 13.41 -6.15
CA ILE A 191 5.14 14.79 -5.82
C ILE A 191 4.39 15.80 -6.70
N ALA A 192 4.00 15.42 -7.93
CA ALA A 192 3.22 16.27 -8.83
C ALA A 192 1.85 16.67 -8.29
N ASN A 193 1.29 15.88 -7.39
CA ASN A 193 -0.01 16.16 -6.77
C ASN A 193 0.11 17.13 -5.57
N ILE A 194 1.32 17.55 -5.21
CA ILE A 194 1.55 18.47 -4.08
C ILE A 194 1.63 19.90 -4.64
N PRO A 195 0.72 20.80 -4.23
CA PRO A 195 0.75 22.20 -4.65
C PRO A 195 2.05 22.90 -4.23
N PRO A 196 2.69 23.67 -5.13
CA PRO A 196 3.94 24.40 -4.81
C PRO A 196 3.83 25.33 -3.59
N GLY A 197 2.67 25.96 -3.40
CA GLY A 197 2.41 26.84 -2.27
C GLY A 197 2.49 26.14 -0.92
N LEU A 198 2.00 24.90 -0.83
CA LEU A 198 2.01 24.13 0.42
C LEU A 198 3.45 23.77 0.85
N ILE A 199 4.31 23.42 -0.10
CA ILE A 199 5.71 23.10 0.18
C ILE A 199 6.45 24.34 0.70
N ARG A 200 6.22 25.51 0.10
CA ARG A 200 6.84 26.79 0.53
C ARG A 200 6.37 27.25 1.89
N LEU A 201 5.15 26.94 2.30
CA LEU A 201 4.53 27.39 3.56
C LEU A 201 4.81 26.46 4.75
N GLY A 202 5.58 25.37 4.58
CA GLY A 202 6.03 24.57 5.70
C GLY A 202 5.47 23.15 5.74
N ALA A 203 5.50 22.44 4.64
CA ALA A 203 5.23 20.98 4.63
C ALA A 203 6.20 20.18 5.53
N SER A 204 7.27 20.81 6.04
CA SER A 204 8.31 20.18 6.86
C SER A 204 7.75 19.49 8.11
N ALA A 205 6.77 20.09 8.80
CA ALA A 205 6.14 19.48 9.97
C ALA A 205 5.36 18.21 9.59
N ILE A 206 4.64 18.23 8.45
CA ILE A 206 3.89 17.10 7.92
C ILE A 206 4.86 15.99 7.49
N VAL A 207 5.91 16.32 6.74
CA VAL A 207 6.95 15.37 6.31
C VAL A 207 7.64 14.72 7.51
N ARG A 208 7.99 15.52 8.54
CA ARG A 208 8.58 15.00 9.78
C ARG A 208 7.65 13.99 10.47
N ALA A 209 6.37 14.31 10.60
CA ALA A 209 5.39 13.41 11.21
C ALA A 209 5.25 12.10 10.44
N PHE A 210 5.14 12.17 9.09
CA PHE A 210 5.07 10.96 8.27
C PHE A 210 6.38 10.18 8.24
N HIS A 211 7.52 10.85 8.31
CA HIS A 211 8.80 10.17 8.47
C HIS A 211 8.85 9.36 9.77
N GLN A 212 8.40 9.95 10.89
CA GLN A 212 8.30 9.23 12.17
C GLN A 212 7.32 8.05 12.09
N HIS A 213 6.17 8.23 11.45
CA HIS A 213 5.20 7.15 11.22
C HIS A 213 5.82 5.99 10.44
N TRP A 214 6.48 6.28 9.32
CA TRP A 214 7.08 5.25 8.47
C TRP A 214 8.29 4.57 9.12
N ALA A 215 9.06 5.27 9.93
CA ALA A 215 10.19 4.69 10.65
C ALA A 215 9.78 3.55 11.61
N ALA A 216 8.51 3.47 12.01
CA ALA A 216 7.99 2.36 12.80
C ALA A 216 7.82 1.05 12.00
N SER A 217 7.73 1.12 10.67
CA SER A 217 7.44 -0.04 9.80
C SER A 217 8.40 -0.21 8.63
N ALA A 218 9.28 0.77 8.39
CA ALA A 218 10.27 0.78 7.30
C ALA A 218 11.65 1.24 7.80
N ASN A 219 12.70 0.69 7.22
CA ASN A 219 14.06 1.21 7.44
C ASN A 219 14.29 2.39 6.49
N LEU A 220 14.00 3.61 6.96
CA LEU A 220 14.23 4.82 6.20
C LEU A 220 15.72 5.20 6.21
N GLN A 221 16.27 5.39 5.02
CA GLN A 221 17.68 5.70 4.80
C GLN A 221 17.96 7.21 4.71
N VAL A 222 16.92 8.00 4.35
CA VAL A 222 17.04 9.43 4.14
C VAL A 222 16.32 10.18 5.26
N PRO A 223 16.99 11.11 5.97
CA PRO A 223 16.37 11.89 7.03
C PRO A 223 15.38 12.91 6.47
N TRP A 224 14.34 13.22 7.25
CA TRP A 224 13.23 14.06 6.81
C TRP A 224 13.63 15.45 6.23
N PRO A 225 14.71 16.15 6.70
CA PRO A 225 15.08 17.43 6.08
C PRO A 225 15.51 17.29 4.63
N LEU A 226 16.24 16.22 4.29
CA LEU A 226 16.64 15.95 2.91
C LEU A 226 15.44 15.51 2.04
N ILE A 227 14.43 14.87 2.63
CA ILE A 227 13.18 14.58 1.94
C ILE A 227 12.45 15.87 1.57
N CYS A 228 12.39 16.85 2.49
CA CYS A 228 11.80 18.17 2.19
C CYS A 228 12.54 18.85 1.03
N SER A 229 13.87 18.92 1.08
CA SER A 229 14.67 19.51 0.01
C SER A 229 14.43 18.83 -1.33
N ALA A 230 14.39 17.50 -1.38
CA ALA A 230 14.12 16.75 -2.61
C ALA A 230 12.71 17.02 -3.17
N MET A 231 11.70 17.18 -2.32
CA MET A 231 10.36 17.56 -2.74
C MET A 231 10.34 18.98 -3.31
N GLU A 232 11.01 19.93 -2.63
CA GLU A 232 11.11 21.33 -3.05
C GLU A 232 11.79 21.45 -4.42
N GLU A 233 12.91 20.76 -4.60
CA GLU A 233 13.65 20.71 -5.87
C GLU A 233 12.80 20.15 -7.02
N GLU A 234 12.10 19.03 -6.80
CA GLU A 234 11.24 18.43 -7.82
C GLU A 234 10.08 19.34 -8.19
N VAL A 235 9.46 20.03 -7.24
CA VAL A 235 8.39 21.00 -7.47
C VAL A 235 8.93 22.22 -8.21
N ALA A 236 10.08 22.76 -7.79
CA ALA A 236 10.71 23.91 -8.44
C ALA A 236 11.09 23.62 -9.89
N SER A 237 11.59 22.40 -10.18
CA SER A 237 11.97 21.96 -11.52
C SER A 237 10.82 21.97 -12.53
N ARG A 238 9.59 21.91 -12.05
CA ARG A 238 8.35 21.92 -12.87
C ARG A 238 7.82 23.31 -13.09
N SER A 239 8.11 24.22 -12.17
CA SER A 239 7.65 25.63 -12.25
C SER A 239 8.47 26.46 -13.23
N VAL A 240 9.62 25.95 -13.70
CA VAL A 240 10.43 26.61 -14.74
C VAL A 240 9.80 26.33 -16.10
N PRO A 241 9.31 27.35 -16.84
CA PRO A 241 8.84 27.16 -18.20
C PRO A 241 9.96 26.54 -19.04
N ARG A 242 9.71 25.41 -19.69
CA ARG A 242 10.64 24.90 -20.71
C ARG A 242 10.68 25.92 -21.84
N CYS A 243 11.80 26.62 -22.01
CA CYS A 243 12.01 27.45 -23.20
C CYS A 243 11.80 26.59 -24.46
N PRO A 244 10.83 26.90 -25.32
CA PRO A 244 10.69 26.22 -26.59
C PRO A 244 11.86 26.69 -27.48
N GLY A 245 12.89 25.83 -27.65
CA GLY A 245 13.91 26.12 -28.62
C GLY A 245 15.37 25.77 -28.35
N ALA A 246 15.69 24.94 -27.40
CA ALA A 246 17.06 24.41 -27.33
C ALA A 246 17.23 23.25 -28.34
N PRO A 247 18.10 23.38 -29.39
CA PRO A 247 18.35 22.31 -30.35
C PRO A 247 18.94 21.11 -29.64
N ARG A 248 18.43 19.91 -29.96
CA ARG A 248 18.99 18.66 -29.48
C ARG A 248 20.45 18.55 -29.97
N PRO A 249 21.43 18.25 -29.13
CA PRO A 249 22.77 17.96 -29.62
C PRO A 249 22.70 16.75 -30.56
N HIS A 250 23.13 16.95 -31.79
CA HIS A 250 23.32 15.87 -32.76
C HIS A 250 24.28 14.84 -32.15
N ARG A 251 23.82 13.58 -31.98
CA ARG A 251 24.73 12.47 -31.78
C ARG A 251 25.53 12.32 -33.08
N ALA A 252 26.80 12.62 -33.01
CA ALA A 252 27.75 12.23 -34.04
C ALA A 252 27.81 10.68 -34.10
N ALA A 253 27.86 10.19 -35.33
CA ALA A 253 27.86 8.77 -35.71
C ALA A 253 29.10 8.02 -35.18
#